data_5c024e8022d56835f4325ffaf22888b1
#
_entry.id   5c024e8022d56835f4325ffaf22888b1
#
_cell.length_a   1.000
_cell.length_b   1.000
_cell.length_c   1.000
_cell.angle_alpha   90.00
_cell.angle_beta   90.00
_cell.angle_gamma   90.00
#
_symmetry.space_group_name_H-M   'P 1'
#
loop_
_entity.id
_entity.type
_entity.pdbx_description
1 polymer ?
#
loop_
_entity_poly.entity_id
_entity_poly.type
_entity_poly.pdbx_seq_one_letter_code
_entity_poly.pdbx_strand_id
1 'polypeptide(L)'
;MRKQIIGIIIFMLVLAGIIAWFQHAASGVGFFVALIGAVKVIVIVAFILLLIYYPFIKLIQYIWKKRSAKLDLQHNQQAKAINRFIKNGNALIGSITIFYAILLALFAHLIAPDITPYANDQINELPFKEPGYTTMILQQPLELKPEKTGFFQWLLNGKKVDYRQIPITDYTVVGDSLIVERYIGDGIAGRELHFLLADITGEKLTPDENRKIIEADWIHQRKFILGTDDLGRDYLSRILLGIRVSLSVGVVAVLIALFIGIPLGALAGFYKQYPPFIQLKKRKKLFFPVDGAIMWLINIVWAIPTLLLVFPIVFAFGQNFYTIFIAVGITMWVDIARIVRGQVLQIREQEFIQAAKTFGFSDVRTIFRHILPNITGPVIVITAANFAYAILTEAGLSFLGIGVQPPAPSWGLMISKYKDNLITEPYLALIPGFAIT
;
A
#
# COMPACT_ATOMS: atom_id res chain seq x y z
N MET A 1 8.25 23.49 16.27
CA MET A 1 9.42 22.59 16.29
C MET A 1 9.56 21.82 17.61
N ARG A 2 9.74 22.46 18.79
CA ARG A 2 9.98 21.74 20.08
C ARG A 2 8.85 20.78 20.47
N LYS A 3 7.57 21.17 20.39
CA LYS A 3 6.42 20.31 20.69
C LYS A 3 6.26 19.13 19.70
N GLN A 4 6.63 19.30 18.45
CA GLN A 4 6.55 18.26 17.42
C GLN A 4 7.65 17.22 17.60
N ILE A 5 8.87 17.66 17.94
CA ILE A 5 9.99 16.76 18.29
C ILE A 5 9.63 15.91 19.51
N ILE A 6 9.01 16.53 20.53
CA ILE A 6 8.54 15.81 21.72
C ILE A 6 7.48 14.76 21.36
N GLY A 7 6.51 15.09 20.49
CA GLY A 7 5.50 14.14 20.01
C GLY A 7 6.09 12.95 19.28
N ILE A 8 7.09 13.17 18.42
CA ILE A 8 7.81 12.12 17.69
C ILE A 8 8.58 11.22 18.67
N ILE A 9 9.27 11.83 19.65
CA ILE A 9 10.01 11.05 20.67
C ILE A 9 9.05 10.19 21.48
N ILE A 10 7.91 10.74 21.91
CA ILE A 10 6.88 9.97 22.65
C ILE A 10 6.35 8.82 21.80
N PHE A 11 6.01 9.07 20.52
CA PHE A 11 5.56 8.02 19.60
C PHE A 11 6.61 6.91 19.42
N MET A 12 7.87 7.28 19.21
CA MET A 12 8.99 6.33 19.11
C MET A 12 9.19 5.51 20.39
N LEU A 13 9.05 6.13 21.55
CA LEU A 13 9.16 5.43 22.85
C LEU A 13 7.99 4.47 23.07
N VAL A 14 6.77 4.85 22.72
CA VAL A 14 5.60 3.97 22.77
C VAL A 14 5.77 2.78 21.83
N LEU A 15 6.21 3.02 20.60
CA LEU A 15 6.48 1.97 19.63
C LEU A 15 7.59 1.02 20.11
N ALA A 16 8.67 1.55 20.68
CA ALA A 16 9.74 0.77 21.29
C ALA A 16 9.24 -0.09 22.47
N GLY A 17 8.36 0.48 23.30
CA GLY A 17 7.72 -0.23 24.40
C GLY A 17 6.85 -1.40 23.93
N ILE A 18 6.07 -1.19 22.88
CA ILE A 18 5.24 -2.24 22.26
C ILE A 18 6.13 -3.35 21.71
N ILE A 19 7.15 -3.03 20.92
CA ILE A 19 8.09 -4.01 20.36
C ILE A 19 8.81 -4.77 21.48
N ALA A 20 9.25 -4.08 22.53
CA ALA A 20 9.92 -4.69 23.66
C ALA A 20 9.01 -5.64 24.45
N TRP A 21 7.74 -5.27 24.61
CA TRP A 21 6.74 -6.12 25.26
C TRP A 21 6.53 -7.42 24.46
N PHE A 22 6.41 -7.33 23.12
CA PHE A 22 6.32 -8.51 22.26
C PHE A 22 7.58 -9.38 22.33
N GLN A 23 8.78 -8.79 22.29
CA GLN A 23 10.03 -9.54 22.41
C GLN A 23 10.17 -10.21 23.78
N HIS A 24 9.75 -9.54 24.86
CA HIS A 24 9.75 -10.10 26.21
C HIS A 24 8.78 -11.29 26.31
N ALA A 25 7.56 -11.14 25.78
CA ALA A 25 6.54 -12.17 25.78
C ALA A 25 6.94 -13.40 24.94
N ALA A 26 7.61 -13.19 23.80
CA ALA A 26 7.94 -14.25 22.84
C ALA A 26 9.27 -14.97 23.16
N SER A 27 10.25 -14.33 23.81
CA SER A 27 11.61 -14.88 23.96
C SER A 27 12.07 -15.08 25.40
N GLY A 28 11.26 -14.68 26.39
CA GLY A 28 11.67 -14.73 27.80
C GLY A 28 12.84 -13.80 28.18
N VAL A 29 13.33 -13.01 27.23
CA VAL A 29 14.39 -12.01 27.46
C VAL A 29 13.84 -10.90 28.35
N GLY A 30 14.62 -10.46 29.33
CA GLY A 30 14.20 -9.42 30.26
C GLY A 30 13.69 -8.16 29.52
N PHE A 31 12.55 -7.62 29.95
CA PHE A 31 11.88 -6.48 29.29
C PHE A 31 12.82 -5.30 28.97
N PHE A 32 13.73 -4.94 29.88
CA PHE A 32 14.69 -3.86 29.66
C PHE A 32 15.70 -4.16 28.55
N VAL A 33 16.14 -5.42 28.41
CA VAL A 33 17.05 -5.83 27.32
C VAL A 33 16.34 -5.76 25.99
N ALA A 34 15.10 -6.25 25.91
CA ALA A 34 14.23 -6.15 24.74
C ALA A 34 13.95 -4.68 24.36
N LEU A 35 13.70 -3.80 25.36
CA LEU A 35 13.47 -2.37 25.15
C LEU A 35 14.71 -1.67 24.55
N ILE A 36 15.91 -1.96 25.06
CA ILE A 36 17.16 -1.42 24.51
C ILE A 36 17.38 -1.91 23.07
N GLY A 37 17.06 -3.17 22.80
CA GLY A 37 17.12 -3.74 21.44
C GLY A 37 16.17 -3.02 20.48
N ALA A 38 14.91 -2.84 20.89
CA ALA A 38 13.89 -2.15 20.09
C ALA A 38 14.25 -0.68 19.82
N VAL A 39 14.75 0.04 20.85
CA VAL A 39 15.23 1.43 20.67
C VAL A 39 16.40 1.50 19.70
N LYS A 40 17.38 0.59 19.77
CA LYS A 40 18.49 0.53 18.81
C LYS A 40 18.01 0.34 17.39
N VAL A 41 17.10 -0.60 17.15
CA VAL A 41 16.53 -0.86 15.81
C VAL A 41 15.81 0.38 15.29
N ILE A 42 14.97 1.02 16.10
CA ILE A 42 14.25 2.24 15.71
C ILE A 42 15.21 3.37 15.38
N VAL A 43 16.27 3.57 16.18
CA VAL A 43 17.29 4.61 15.91
C VAL A 43 18.06 4.32 14.62
N ILE A 44 18.45 3.06 14.40
CA ILE A 44 19.12 2.66 13.14
C ILE A 44 18.22 2.89 11.92
N VAL A 45 16.97 2.47 11.99
CA VAL A 45 15.98 2.69 10.93
C VAL A 45 15.78 4.19 10.70
N ALA A 46 15.58 4.99 11.73
CA ALA A 46 15.42 6.44 11.61
C ALA A 46 16.67 7.10 11.01
N PHE A 47 17.86 6.62 11.35
CA PHE A 47 19.13 7.12 10.83
C PHE A 47 19.31 6.76 9.34
N ILE A 48 19.00 5.51 8.94
CA ILE A 48 19.00 5.07 7.54
C ILE A 48 17.97 5.89 6.73
N LEU A 49 16.78 6.09 7.27
CA LEU A 49 15.74 6.91 6.67
C LEU A 49 16.21 8.35 6.45
N LEU A 50 16.87 8.96 7.43
CA LEU A 50 17.46 10.29 7.31
C LEU A 50 18.60 10.34 6.29
N LEU A 51 19.46 9.30 6.24
CA LEU A 51 20.57 9.22 5.26
C LEU A 51 20.09 9.19 3.82
N ILE A 52 18.97 8.53 3.53
CA ILE A 52 18.39 8.45 2.17
C ILE A 52 17.59 9.72 1.85
N TYR A 53 16.83 10.22 2.80
CA TYR A 53 15.93 11.36 2.60
C TYR A 53 16.66 12.71 2.50
N TYR A 54 17.70 12.91 3.30
CA TYR A 54 18.48 14.16 3.28
C TYR A 54 19.15 14.47 1.94
N PRO A 55 19.82 13.49 1.26
CA PRO A 55 20.32 13.70 -0.10
C PRO A 55 19.21 13.95 -1.11
N PHE A 56 18.05 13.30 -0.96
CA PHE A 56 16.89 13.48 -1.83
C PHE A 56 16.34 14.91 -1.75
N ILE A 57 16.18 15.47 -0.54
CA ILE A 57 15.81 16.88 -0.36
C ILE A 57 16.88 17.80 -0.96
N LYS A 58 18.16 17.53 -0.70
CA LYS A 58 19.25 18.34 -1.30
C LYS A 58 19.26 18.25 -2.82
N LEU A 59 18.98 17.08 -3.39
CA LEU A 59 18.86 16.89 -4.83
C LEU A 59 17.69 17.70 -5.39
N ILE A 60 16.53 17.67 -4.76
CA ILE A 60 15.37 18.49 -5.14
C ILE A 60 15.74 19.98 -5.04
N GLN A 61 16.33 20.43 -3.95
CA GLN A 61 16.79 21.82 -3.78
C GLN A 61 17.82 22.22 -4.83
N TYR A 62 18.76 21.34 -5.17
CA TYR A 62 19.78 21.57 -6.20
C TYR A 62 19.18 21.67 -7.60
N ILE A 63 18.31 20.74 -7.98
CA ILE A 63 17.61 20.75 -9.27
C ILE A 63 16.80 22.04 -9.40
N TRP A 64 16.09 22.43 -8.35
CA TRP A 64 15.31 23.65 -8.29
C TRP A 64 16.19 24.90 -8.36
N LYS A 65 17.29 24.98 -7.62
CA LYS A 65 18.24 26.10 -7.65
C LYS A 65 18.84 26.28 -9.04
N LYS A 66 19.16 25.18 -9.73
CA LYS A 66 19.69 25.21 -11.10
C LYS A 66 18.62 25.65 -12.12
N ARG A 67 17.36 25.31 -11.89
CA ARG A 67 16.21 25.70 -12.74
C ARG A 67 15.77 27.14 -12.44
N SER A 68 15.88 27.60 -11.20
CA SER A 68 15.49 28.95 -10.75
C SER A 68 16.42 30.05 -11.22
N ALA A 69 17.68 29.76 -11.51
CA ALA A 69 18.61 30.71 -12.08
C ALA A 69 18.26 31.17 -13.52
N LYS A 70 17.27 30.54 -14.16
CA LYS A 70 16.84 30.84 -15.54
C LYS A 70 15.52 31.60 -15.71
N LEU A 71 14.72 31.87 -14.63
CA LEU A 71 13.36 32.43 -14.74
C LEU A 71 13.02 33.41 -13.59
N ASP A 72 12.96 34.68 -13.87
CA ASP A 72 13.21 35.79 -12.90
C ASP A 72 12.02 36.36 -12.10
N LEU A 73 10.76 35.97 -12.24
CA LEU A 73 9.65 36.58 -11.48
C LEU A 73 8.56 35.60 -10.93
N GLN A 74 8.24 34.52 -11.61
CA GLN A 74 7.30 33.49 -11.08
C GLN A 74 7.94 32.62 -9.99
N HIS A 75 9.26 32.58 -9.92
CA HIS A 75 10.09 31.74 -9.05
C HIS A 75 10.05 32.11 -7.56
N ASN A 76 9.79 33.36 -7.22
CA ASN A 76 9.83 33.81 -5.83
C ASN A 76 8.65 33.23 -5.00
N GLN A 77 7.50 32.97 -5.60
CA GLN A 77 6.36 32.39 -4.92
C GLN A 77 6.53 30.87 -4.71
N GLN A 78 7.09 30.16 -5.68
CA GLN A 78 7.33 28.72 -5.58
C GLN A 78 8.47 28.41 -4.61
N ALA A 79 9.53 29.20 -4.61
CA ALA A 79 10.62 29.09 -3.63
C ALA A 79 10.12 29.34 -2.19
N LYS A 80 9.21 30.30 -2.00
CA LYS A 80 8.55 30.54 -0.72
C LYS A 80 7.66 29.37 -0.29
N ALA A 81 6.93 28.74 -1.22
CA ALA A 81 6.10 27.57 -0.94
C ALA A 81 6.94 26.36 -0.50
N ILE A 82 8.04 26.07 -1.18
CA ILE A 82 8.97 24.99 -0.81
C ILE A 82 9.62 25.26 0.54
N ASN A 83 10.07 26.48 0.81
CA ASN A 83 10.61 26.84 2.11
C ASN A 83 9.58 26.70 3.25
N ARG A 84 8.30 27.03 3.00
CA ARG A 84 7.21 26.79 3.96
C ARG A 84 6.97 25.31 4.18
N PHE A 85 7.00 24.50 3.11
CA PHE A 85 6.85 23.06 3.20
C PHE A 85 7.96 22.42 4.03
N ILE A 86 9.24 22.76 3.76
CA ILE A 86 10.40 22.21 4.48
C ILE A 86 10.40 22.66 5.97
N LYS A 87 9.88 23.85 6.27
CA LYS A 87 9.75 24.35 7.64
C LYS A 87 8.58 23.73 8.42
N ASN A 88 7.64 23.10 7.73
CA ASN A 88 6.50 22.42 8.36
C ASN A 88 6.89 20.96 8.66
N GLY A 89 7.16 20.65 9.94
CA GLY A 89 7.58 19.32 10.37
C GLY A 89 6.55 18.21 10.02
N ASN A 90 5.25 18.49 10.14
CA ASN A 90 4.21 17.50 9.80
C ASN A 90 4.19 17.19 8.30
N ALA A 91 4.33 18.21 7.45
CA ALA A 91 4.41 18.03 6.01
C ALA A 91 5.67 17.23 5.62
N LEU A 92 6.78 17.48 6.31
CA LEU A 92 8.02 16.77 6.10
C LEU A 92 7.89 15.29 6.47
N ILE A 93 7.37 14.99 7.67
CA ILE A 93 7.14 13.61 8.13
C ILE A 93 6.20 12.88 7.19
N GLY A 94 5.03 13.47 6.86
CA GLY A 94 4.09 12.86 5.93
C GLY A 94 4.69 12.56 4.56
N SER A 95 5.51 13.48 4.02
CA SER A 95 6.19 13.25 2.73
C SER A 95 7.25 12.16 2.79
N ILE A 96 7.97 12.04 3.92
CA ILE A 96 8.91 10.95 4.17
C ILE A 96 8.15 9.61 4.22
N THR A 97 7.08 9.54 5.01
CA THR A 97 6.27 8.32 5.16
C THR A 97 5.72 7.86 3.80
N ILE A 98 5.11 8.77 3.04
CA ILE A 98 4.58 8.45 1.70
C ILE A 98 5.69 8.00 0.75
N PHE A 99 6.85 8.67 0.77
CA PHE A 99 7.98 8.29 -0.07
C PHE A 99 8.46 6.86 0.21
N TYR A 100 8.61 6.50 1.50
CA TYR A 100 9.00 5.15 1.87
C TYR A 100 7.90 4.12 1.59
N ALA A 101 6.64 4.47 1.81
CA ALA A 101 5.52 3.60 1.47
C ALA A 101 5.51 3.26 -0.03
N ILE A 102 5.78 4.24 -0.89
CA ILE A 102 5.91 4.03 -2.34
C ILE A 102 7.12 3.16 -2.67
N LEU A 103 8.28 3.41 -2.05
CA LEU A 103 9.47 2.57 -2.26
C LEU A 103 9.23 1.14 -1.82
N LEU A 104 8.66 0.92 -0.63
CA LEU A 104 8.31 -0.41 -0.15
C LEU A 104 7.30 -1.09 -1.08
N ALA A 105 6.30 -0.38 -1.58
CA ALA A 105 5.34 -0.93 -2.53
C ALA A 105 5.99 -1.31 -3.87
N LEU A 106 6.92 -0.51 -4.39
CA LEU A 106 7.62 -0.80 -5.64
C LEU A 106 8.58 -1.99 -5.51
N PHE A 107 9.34 -2.05 -4.42
CA PHE A 107 10.39 -3.04 -4.19
C PHE A 107 9.98 -4.18 -3.24
N ALA A 108 8.68 -4.34 -2.98
CA ALA A 108 8.16 -5.33 -2.03
C ALA A 108 8.69 -6.75 -2.31
N HIS A 109 8.66 -7.24 -3.57
CA HIS A 109 9.15 -8.57 -3.93
C HIS A 109 10.69 -8.73 -3.86
N LEU A 110 11.46 -7.61 -3.84
CA LEU A 110 12.91 -7.66 -3.64
C LEU A 110 13.30 -7.75 -2.17
N ILE A 111 12.43 -7.22 -1.28
CA ILE A 111 12.69 -7.12 0.15
C ILE A 111 12.03 -8.29 0.90
N ALA A 112 10.92 -8.80 0.38
CA ALA A 112 10.15 -9.88 0.98
C ALA A 112 10.95 -11.20 0.96
N PRO A 113 11.04 -11.92 2.10
CA PRO A 113 11.65 -13.24 2.15
C PRO A 113 10.95 -14.28 1.25
N ASP A 114 9.63 -14.16 1.11
CA ASP A 114 8.84 -14.95 0.16
C ASP A 114 8.69 -14.18 -1.15
N ILE A 115 9.34 -14.68 -2.19
CA ILE A 115 9.37 -14.09 -3.55
C ILE A 115 8.22 -14.55 -4.43
N THR A 116 7.36 -15.46 -3.94
CA THR A 116 6.25 -16.01 -4.71
C THR A 116 5.15 -14.95 -4.97
N PRO A 117 4.32 -15.14 -6.00
CA PRO A 117 3.19 -14.25 -6.23
C PRO A 117 2.31 -14.13 -4.98
N TYR A 118 2.09 -12.89 -4.55
CA TYR A 118 1.30 -12.54 -3.35
C TYR A 118 1.88 -13.05 -2.02
N ALA A 119 3.17 -13.46 -1.96
CA ALA A 119 3.75 -14.16 -0.80
C ALA A 119 2.83 -15.30 -0.34
N ASN A 120 2.54 -16.21 -1.25
CA ASN A 120 1.59 -17.28 -1.03
C ASN A 120 2.26 -18.67 -0.99
N ASP A 121 3.53 -18.72 -0.60
CA ASP A 121 4.22 -19.98 -0.32
C ASP A 121 3.73 -20.55 1.01
N GLN A 122 2.94 -21.64 0.93
CA GLN A 122 2.23 -22.23 2.06
C GLN A 122 3.00 -23.42 2.62
N ILE A 123 3.33 -23.35 3.91
CA ILE A 123 3.98 -24.44 4.67
C ILE A 123 2.99 -24.88 5.75
N ASN A 124 2.06 -25.73 5.38
CA ASN A 124 0.91 -26.10 6.22
C ASN A 124 1.28 -26.75 7.56
N GLU A 125 2.52 -27.17 7.73
CA GLU A 125 3.07 -27.73 8.98
C GLU A 125 3.52 -26.62 9.97
N LEU A 126 3.56 -25.36 9.54
CA LEU A 126 4.03 -24.25 10.34
C LEU A 126 2.94 -23.18 10.58
N PRO A 127 1.68 -23.53 10.94
CA PRO A 127 0.67 -22.53 11.20
C PRO A 127 0.99 -21.76 12.49
N PHE A 128 0.72 -20.46 12.51
CA PHE A 128 0.79 -19.59 13.70
C PHE A 128 2.10 -19.67 14.47
N LYS A 129 3.25 -19.82 13.78
CA LYS A 129 4.54 -19.74 14.45
C LYS A 129 4.86 -18.31 14.86
N GLU A 130 5.43 -18.17 16.06
CA GLU A 130 5.72 -16.88 16.69
C GLU A 130 6.78 -16.06 15.90
N PRO A 131 6.79 -14.72 16.06
CA PRO A 131 7.85 -13.88 15.51
C PRO A 131 9.24 -14.34 15.96
N GLY A 132 10.14 -14.49 14.99
CA GLY A 132 11.51 -14.96 15.23
C GLY A 132 11.70 -16.48 15.14
N TYR A 133 10.63 -17.25 14.91
CA TYR A 133 10.71 -18.70 14.75
C TYR A 133 11.72 -19.11 13.66
N THR A 134 12.50 -20.12 13.94
CA THR A 134 13.51 -20.64 13.02
C THR A 134 13.38 -22.15 12.88
N THR A 135 13.41 -22.66 11.65
CA THR A 135 13.34 -24.09 11.37
C THR A 135 14.21 -24.44 10.16
N MET A 136 14.60 -25.71 10.05
CA MET A 136 15.25 -26.22 8.86
C MET A 136 14.20 -26.51 7.78
N ILE A 137 14.51 -26.13 6.55
CA ILE A 137 13.66 -26.33 5.38
C ILE A 137 14.45 -27.12 4.34
N LEU A 138 13.88 -28.21 3.86
CA LEU A 138 14.32 -28.88 2.64
C LEU A 138 13.55 -28.29 1.45
N GLN A 139 14.25 -27.82 0.44
CA GLN A 139 13.68 -27.42 -0.85
C GLN A 139 13.62 -28.63 -1.78
N GLN A 140 12.45 -29.26 -1.89
CA GLN A 140 12.25 -30.38 -2.82
C GLN A 140 11.95 -29.83 -4.21
N PRO A 141 12.72 -30.14 -5.27
CA PRO A 141 12.45 -29.69 -6.62
C PRO A 141 11.12 -30.23 -7.14
N LEU A 142 10.42 -29.40 -7.93
CA LEU A 142 9.21 -29.80 -8.62
C LEU A 142 9.55 -30.49 -9.94
N GLU A 143 8.76 -31.51 -10.31
CA GLU A 143 8.90 -32.19 -11.61
C GLU A 143 8.70 -31.25 -12.80
N LEU A 144 7.74 -30.33 -12.68
CA LEU A 144 7.44 -29.31 -13.69
C LEU A 144 8.11 -27.98 -13.28
N LYS A 145 9.18 -27.62 -14.00
CA LYS A 145 9.84 -26.34 -13.79
C LYS A 145 8.99 -25.19 -14.38
N PRO A 146 8.68 -24.15 -13.60
CA PRO A 146 7.95 -22.99 -14.11
C PRO A 146 8.78 -22.24 -15.15
N GLU A 147 8.10 -21.50 -16.04
CA GLU A 147 8.75 -20.62 -17.00
C GLU A 147 9.63 -19.58 -16.30
N LYS A 148 10.78 -19.26 -16.91
CA LYS A 148 11.70 -18.25 -16.37
C LYS A 148 11.02 -16.89 -16.36
N THR A 149 10.93 -16.29 -15.19
CA THR A 149 10.34 -14.96 -14.96
C THR A 149 11.38 -13.88 -15.24
N GLY A 150 11.06 -12.93 -16.13
CA GLY A 150 11.92 -11.77 -16.37
C GLY A 150 11.98 -10.83 -15.15
N PHE A 151 13.03 -10.01 -15.05
CA PHE A 151 13.26 -9.12 -13.89
C PHE A 151 12.06 -8.20 -13.59
N PHE A 152 11.50 -7.53 -14.59
CA PHE A 152 10.34 -6.64 -14.38
C PHE A 152 9.08 -7.40 -13.98
N GLN A 153 8.87 -8.57 -14.52
CA GLN A 153 7.75 -9.43 -14.16
C GLN A 153 7.90 -9.95 -12.72
N TRP A 154 9.11 -10.33 -12.32
CA TRP A 154 9.42 -10.69 -10.94
C TRP A 154 9.17 -9.50 -9.99
N LEU A 155 9.69 -8.32 -10.31
CA LEU A 155 9.50 -7.12 -9.49
C LEU A 155 8.02 -6.79 -9.28
N LEU A 156 7.18 -6.98 -10.30
CA LEU A 156 5.76 -6.62 -10.24
C LEU A 156 4.88 -7.75 -9.68
N ASN A 157 5.11 -8.99 -10.10
CA ASN A 157 4.18 -10.09 -9.88
C ASN A 157 4.74 -11.23 -9.00
N GLY A 158 6.00 -11.14 -8.59
CA GLY A 158 6.70 -12.23 -7.91
C GLY A 158 7.22 -13.29 -8.88
N LYS A 159 7.95 -14.25 -8.35
CA LYS A 159 8.56 -15.36 -9.10
C LYS A 159 7.91 -16.67 -8.70
N LYS A 160 7.51 -17.48 -9.66
CA LYS A 160 7.11 -18.86 -9.40
C LYS A 160 8.38 -19.65 -9.06
N VAL A 161 8.36 -20.33 -7.93
CA VAL A 161 9.47 -21.18 -7.49
C VAL A 161 9.33 -22.59 -8.10
N ASP A 162 10.45 -23.24 -8.32
CA ASP A 162 10.56 -24.58 -8.90
C ASP A 162 10.80 -25.67 -7.83
N TYR A 163 10.53 -25.33 -6.58
CA TYR A 163 10.66 -26.23 -5.44
C TYR A 163 9.47 -26.10 -4.49
N ARG A 164 9.27 -27.15 -3.70
CA ARG A 164 8.35 -27.17 -2.54
C ARG A 164 9.19 -27.10 -1.26
N GLN A 165 8.75 -26.31 -0.30
CA GLN A 165 9.39 -26.23 1.01
C GLN A 165 8.80 -27.28 1.95
N ILE A 166 9.65 -28.10 2.54
CA ILE A 166 9.30 -29.12 3.53
C ILE A 166 10.05 -28.79 4.82
N PRO A 167 9.38 -28.43 5.90
CA PRO A 167 10.05 -28.23 7.18
C PRO A 167 10.52 -29.58 7.74
N ILE A 168 11.75 -29.64 8.21
CA ILE A 168 12.38 -30.86 8.73
C ILE A 168 12.94 -30.62 10.11
N THR A 169 12.91 -31.66 10.94
CA THR A 169 13.47 -31.65 12.30
C THR A 169 14.95 -32.05 12.23
N ASP A 170 15.25 -33.13 11.51
CA ASP A 170 16.60 -33.66 11.34
C ASP A 170 16.73 -34.33 9.96
N TYR A 171 17.97 -34.60 9.55
CA TYR A 171 18.26 -35.31 8.33
C TYR A 171 19.53 -36.14 8.44
N THR A 172 19.57 -37.29 7.74
CA THR A 172 20.72 -38.14 7.61
C THR A 172 20.93 -38.56 6.15
N VAL A 173 22.18 -38.63 5.74
CA VAL A 173 22.55 -39.13 4.40
C VAL A 173 23.17 -40.52 4.55
N VAL A 174 22.52 -41.51 3.94
CA VAL A 174 22.96 -42.92 3.97
C VAL A 174 23.12 -43.39 2.54
N GLY A 175 24.38 -43.55 2.11
CA GLY A 175 24.68 -43.91 0.72
C GLY A 175 24.14 -42.91 -0.28
N ASP A 176 23.28 -43.34 -1.19
CA ASP A 176 22.62 -42.53 -2.22
C ASP A 176 21.26 -41.95 -1.78
N SER A 177 20.90 -42.08 -0.50
CA SER A 177 19.59 -41.68 0.01
C SER A 177 19.72 -40.59 1.06
N LEU A 178 18.86 -39.57 0.94
CA LEU A 178 18.60 -38.58 1.97
C LEU A 178 17.37 -39.02 2.75
N ILE A 179 17.53 -39.24 4.04
CA ILE A 179 16.43 -39.52 4.98
C ILE A 179 16.20 -38.24 5.79
N VAL A 180 14.99 -37.68 5.73
CA VAL A 180 14.63 -36.51 6.48
C VAL A 180 13.46 -36.80 7.41
N GLU A 181 13.52 -36.31 8.63
CA GLU A 181 12.41 -36.32 9.54
C GLU A 181 11.53 -35.07 9.30
N ARG A 182 10.33 -35.27 8.74
CA ARG A 182 9.41 -34.17 8.46
C ARG A 182 8.87 -33.59 9.76
N TYR A 183 8.98 -32.27 9.92
CA TYR A 183 8.36 -31.58 11.04
C TYR A 183 6.82 -31.61 10.90
N ILE A 184 6.12 -32.09 11.94
CA ILE A 184 4.64 -32.17 11.98
C ILE A 184 4.05 -31.47 13.22
N GLY A 185 4.89 -30.96 14.12
CA GLY A 185 4.51 -30.26 15.34
C GLY A 185 5.57 -30.38 16.41
N ASP A 186 5.56 -29.46 17.37
CA ASP A 186 6.54 -29.42 18.44
C ASP A 186 6.35 -30.63 19.38
N GLY A 187 7.44 -31.39 19.59
CA GLY A 187 7.42 -32.59 20.45
C GLY A 187 6.75 -33.83 19.85
N ILE A 188 6.39 -33.82 18.57
CA ILE A 188 5.82 -34.94 17.86
C ILE A 188 6.88 -35.52 16.91
N ALA A 189 7.17 -36.83 17.04
CA ALA A 189 8.07 -37.52 16.13
C ALA A 189 7.51 -37.46 14.69
N GLY A 190 8.32 -36.95 13.79
CA GLY A 190 7.95 -36.75 12.40
C GLY A 190 7.95 -38.06 11.61
N ARG A 191 7.31 -38.04 10.45
CA ARG A 191 7.41 -39.13 9.49
C ARG A 191 8.73 -39.03 8.74
N GLU A 192 9.46 -40.12 8.66
CA GLU A 192 10.64 -40.21 7.80
C GLU A 192 10.25 -40.20 6.31
N LEU A 193 10.89 -39.33 5.56
CA LEU A 193 10.77 -39.27 4.11
C LEU A 193 12.13 -39.64 3.52
N HIS A 194 12.12 -40.52 2.52
CA HIS A 194 13.28 -41.00 1.83
C HIS A 194 13.33 -40.42 0.42
N PHE A 195 14.43 -39.76 0.08
CA PHE A 195 14.69 -39.20 -1.24
C PHE A 195 15.98 -39.75 -1.79
N LEU A 196 16.05 -40.08 -3.08
CA LEU A 196 17.31 -40.32 -3.74
C LEU A 196 18.04 -38.97 -3.93
N LEU A 197 19.32 -38.92 -3.62
CA LEU A 197 20.14 -37.72 -3.76
C LEU A 197 20.07 -37.17 -5.19
N ALA A 198 20.14 -38.05 -6.19
CA ALA A 198 20.06 -37.71 -7.61
C ALA A 198 18.69 -37.06 -8.00
N ASP A 199 17.60 -37.40 -7.32
CA ASP A 199 16.27 -36.80 -7.60
C ASP A 199 16.21 -35.35 -7.11
N ILE A 200 16.95 -34.99 -6.08
CA ILE A 200 17.03 -33.64 -5.54
C ILE A 200 18.00 -32.78 -6.35
N THR A 201 19.22 -33.29 -6.61
CA THR A 201 20.24 -32.53 -7.32
C THR A 201 20.04 -32.50 -8.84
N GLY A 202 19.29 -33.45 -9.38
CA GLY A 202 19.10 -33.62 -10.83
C GLY A 202 20.32 -34.16 -11.57
N GLU A 203 21.38 -34.56 -10.86
CA GLU A 203 22.67 -35.03 -11.43
C GLU A 203 23.09 -36.33 -10.78
N LYS A 204 23.74 -37.22 -11.59
CA LYS A 204 24.35 -38.46 -11.10
C LYS A 204 25.80 -38.19 -10.73
N LEU A 205 25.99 -37.58 -9.57
CA LEU A 205 27.29 -37.31 -8.96
C LEU A 205 27.62 -38.38 -7.91
N THR A 206 28.85 -38.35 -7.38
CA THR A 206 29.19 -39.20 -6.24
C THR A 206 28.37 -38.85 -5.00
N PRO A 207 28.11 -39.79 -4.07
CA PRO A 207 27.31 -39.51 -2.87
C PRO A 207 27.84 -38.34 -2.05
N ASP A 208 29.14 -38.17 -1.93
CA ASP A 208 29.78 -37.10 -1.18
C ASP A 208 29.62 -35.72 -1.86
N GLU A 209 29.65 -35.67 -3.20
CA GLU A 209 29.35 -34.43 -3.95
C GLU A 209 27.90 -34.04 -3.87
N ASN A 210 26.98 -35.00 -4.06
CA ASN A 210 25.54 -34.76 -3.89
C ASN A 210 25.21 -34.28 -2.47
N ARG A 211 25.83 -34.88 -1.44
CA ARG A 211 25.65 -34.45 -0.07
C ARG A 211 26.02 -32.97 0.14
N LYS A 212 27.20 -32.57 -0.36
CA LYS A 212 27.65 -31.17 -0.24
C LYS A 212 26.70 -30.18 -0.93
N ILE A 213 26.18 -30.54 -2.10
CA ILE A 213 25.22 -29.72 -2.85
C ILE A 213 23.88 -29.61 -2.07
N ILE A 214 23.42 -30.75 -1.52
CA ILE A 214 22.16 -30.73 -0.74
C ILE A 214 22.29 -29.89 0.52
N GLU A 215 23.38 -30.02 1.25
CA GLU A 215 23.67 -29.26 2.45
C GLU A 215 23.87 -27.76 2.15
N ALA A 216 24.41 -27.39 0.98
CA ALA A 216 24.66 -26.01 0.59
C ALA A 216 23.41 -25.32 0.01
N ASP A 217 22.67 -26.00 -0.89
CA ASP A 217 21.69 -25.38 -1.76
C ASP A 217 20.25 -25.78 -1.43
N TRP A 218 20.02 -26.96 -0.85
CA TRP A 218 18.65 -27.50 -0.67
C TRP A 218 18.18 -27.57 0.78
N ILE A 219 19.09 -27.64 1.76
CA ILE A 219 18.75 -27.61 3.18
C ILE A 219 19.28 -26.31 3.79
N HIS A 220 18.42 -25.49 4.30
CA HIS A 220 18.81 -24.23 4.93
C HIS A 220 17.94 -23.91 6.14
N GLN A 221 18.49 -23.13 7.07
CA GLN A 221 17.72 -22.56 8.17
C GLN A 221 16.95 -21.33 7.67
N ARG A 222 15.63 -21.36 7.82
CA ARG A 222 14.73 -20.24 7.52
C ARG A 222 14.20 -19.62 8.81
N LYS A 223 14.41 -18.30 8.94
CA LYS A 223 13.90 -17.52 10.07
C LYS A 223 12.69 -16.70 9.62
N PHE A 224 11.57 -16.87 10.31
CA PHE A 224 10.34 -16.10 10.10
C PHE A 224 10.32 -14.90 11.03
N ILE A 225 10.71 -13.71 10.54
CA ILE A 225 10.93 -12.50 11.36
C ILE A 225 9.66 -12.08 12.09
N LEU A 226 8.51 -12.08 11.42
CA LEU A 226 7.19 -11.78 12.00
C LEU A 226 6.35 -13.04 12.20
N GLY A 227 6.98 -14.23 12.21
CA GLY A 227 6.28 -15.50 12.33
C GLY A 227 5.54 -15.89 11.05
N THR A 228 4.59 -16.81 11.19
CA THR A 228 3.78 -17.35 10.10
C THR A 228 2.29 -17.11 10.34
N ASP A 229 1.52 -17.16 9.27
CA ASP A 229 0.06 -17.10 9.35
C ASP A 229 -0.59 -18.51 9.50
N ASP A 230 -1.90 -18.59 9.40
CA ASP A 230 -2.69 -19.82 9.53
C ASP A 230 -2.37 -20.89 8.48
N LEU A 231 -1.78 -20.51 7.34
CA LEU A 231 -1.34 -21.40 6.27
C LEU A 231 0.19 -21.61 6.26
N GLY A 232 0.89 -21.15 7.31
CA GLY A 232 2.35 -21.24 7.39
C GLY A 232 3.08 -20.30 6.44
N ARG A 233 2.43 -19.27 5.89
CA ARG A 233 3.05 -18.29 4.99
C ARG A 233 3.85 -17.28 5.77
N ASP A 234 4.94 -16.78 5.18
CA ASP A 234 5.77 -15.73 5.79
C ASP A 234 4.98 -14.43 6.01
N TYR A 235 4.77 -14.08 7.28
CA TYR A 235 3.90 -12.96 7.64
C TYR A 235 4.51 -11.60 7.28
N LEU A 236 5.83 -11.45 7.38
CA LEU A 236 6.53 -10.23 6.97
C LEU A 236 6.32 -9.97 5.47
N SER A 237 6.49 -10.99 4.66
CA SER A 237 6.29 -10.88 3.21
C SER A 237 4.87 -10.46 2.85
N ARG A 238 3.87 -10.97 3.56
CA ARG A 238 2.47 -10.58 3.37
C ARG A 238 2.19 -9.13 3.77
N ILE A 239 2.78 -8.63 4.85
CA ILE A 239 2.70 -7.23 5.25
C ILE A 239 3.33 -6.32 4.19
N LEU A 240 4.53 -6.68 3.69
CA LEU A 240 5.23 -5.91 2.66
C LEU A 240 4.46 -5.88 1.32
N LEU A 241 3.87 -6.98 0.91
CA LEU A 241 3.04 -7.02 -0.29
C LEU A 241 1.66 -6.36 -0.08
N GLY A 242 1.15 -6.40 1.15
CA GLY A 242 -0.09 -5.72 1.53
C GLY A 242 -0.06 -4.22 1.29
N ILE A 243 1.09 -3.56 1.50
CA ILE A 243 1.25 -2.12 1.22
C ILE A 243 0.96 -1.80 -0.25
N ARG A 244 1.43 -2.65 -1.17
CA ARG A 244 1.19 -2.46 -2.62
C ARG A 244 -0.29 -2.52 -2.95
N VAL A 245 -1.00 -3.50 -2.39
CA VAL A 245 -2.44 -3.68 -2.61
C VAL A 245 -3.20 -2.49 -2.04
N SER A 246 -2.99 -2.16 -0.77
CA SER A 246 -3.71 -1.08 -0.09
C SER A 246 -3.43 0.30 -0.72
N LEU A 247 -2.18 0.60 -1.10
CA LEU A 247 -1.88 1.85 -1.81
C LEU A 247 -2.50 1.89 -3.21
N SER A 248 -2.54 0.77 -3.93
CA SER A 248 -3.15 0.70 -5.26
C SER A 248 -4.64 0.99 -5.21
N VAL A 249 -5.36 0.50 -4.19
CA VAL A 249 -6.76 0.86 -3.95
C VAL A 249 -6.92 2.37 -3.82
N GLY A 250 -6.13 2.99 -2.93
CA GLY A 250 -6.18 4.43 -2.71
C GLY A 250 -5.92 5.24 -3.96
N VAL A 251 -4.86 4.90 -4.71
CA VAL A 251 -4.48 5.61 -5.95
C VAL A 251 -5.57 5.49 -7.01
N VAL A 252 -6.02 4.26 -7.32
CA VAL A 252 -6.99 4.04 -8.40
C VAL A 252 -8.35 4.65 -8.07
N ALA A 253 -8.83 4.46 -6.82
CA ALA A 253 -10.10 5.04 -6.39
C ALA A 253 -10.08 6.58 -6.48
N VAL A 254 -9.01 7.22 -6.02
CA VAL A 254 -8.87 8.67 -6.09
C VAL A 254 -8.75 9.18 -7.52
N LEU A 255 -8.04 8.48 -8.40
CA LEU A 255 -7.97 8.86 -9.82
C LEU A 255 -9.35 8.83 -10.48
N ILE A 256 -10.15 7.80 -10.21
CA ILE A 256 -11.54 7.72 -10.70
C ILE A 256 -12.38 8.87 -10.13
N ALA A 257 -12.27 9.11 -8.82
CA ALA A 257 -13.00 10.18 -8.16
C ALA A 257 -12.63 11.58 -8.68
N LEU A 258 -11.35 11.85 -8.97
CA LEU A 258 -10.87 13.08 -9.60
C LEU A 258 -11.38 13.22 -11.03
N PHE A 259 -11.31 12.13 -11.81
CA PHE A 259 -11.75 12.13 -13.21
C PHE A 259 -13.24 12.48 -13.36
N ILE A 260 -14.06 12.05 -12.41
CA ILE A 260 -15.50 12.36 -12.39
C ILE A 260 -15.77 13.71 -11.67
N GLY A 261 -15.18 13.88 -10.49
CA GLY A 261 -15.50 15.00 -9.58
C GLY A 261 -15.04 16.36 -10.07
N ILE A 262 -13.83 16.45 -10.67
CA ILE A 262 -13.33 17.74 -11.16
C ILE A 262 -14.20 18.29 -12.30
N PRO A 263 -14.50 17.54 -13.39
CA PRO A 263 -15.35 18.05 -14.45
C PRO A 263 -16.75 18.42 -13.97
N LEU A 264 -17.41 17.54 -13.22
CA LEU A 264 -18.77 17.80 -12.73
C LEU A 264 -18.81 18.99 -11.78
N GLY A 265 -17.87 19.08 -10.83
CA GLY A 265 -17.77 20.22 -9.93
C GLY A 265 -17.47 21.53 -10.64
N ALA A 266 -16.59 21.50 -11.64
CA ALA A 266 -16.27 22.68 -12.45
C ALA A 266 -17.47 23.16 -13.26
N LEU A 267 -18.18 22.25 -13.92
CA LEU A 267 -19.39 22.57 -14.68
C LEU A 267 -20.49 23.14 -13.78
N ALA A 268 -20.75 22.49 -12.63
CA ALA A 268 -21.75 22.97 -11.68
C ALA A 268 -21.42 24.37 -11.15
N GLY A 269 -20.15 24.62 -10.77
CA GLY A 269 -19.71 25.92 -10.29
C GLY A 269 -19.73 27.01 -11.37
N PHE A 270 -19.30 26.69 -12.58
CA PHE A 270 -19.24 27.64 -13.68
C PHE A 270 -20.63 28.06 -14.19
N TYR A 271 -21.53 27.09 -14.41
CA TYR A 271 -22.85 27.36 -15.01
C TYR A 271 -23.98 27.70 -14.02
N LYS A 272 -23.67 27.94 -12.77
CA LYS A 272 -24.69 28.32 -11.78
C LYS A 272 -25.45 29.61 -12.16
N GLN A 273 -24.73 30.63 -12.64
CA GLN A 273 -25.32 31.92 -13.04
C GLN A 273 -25.59 32.03 -14.53
N TYR A 274 -24.88 31.31 -15.33
CA TYR A 274 -24.92 31.36 -16.80
C TYR A 274 -25.25 29.97 -17.33
N PRO A 275 -26.49 29.48 -17.15
CA PRO A 275 -26.84 28.15 -17.65
C PRO A 275 -26.70 28.13 -19.15
N PRO A 276 -26.10 27.05 -19.73
CA PRO A 276 -26.02 26.89 -21.14
C PRO A 276 -27.44 26.82 -21.74
N PHE A 277 -27.62 27.40 -22.91
CA PHE A 277 -28.90 27.32 -23.60
C PHE A 277 -28.75 26.61 -24.93
N ILE A 278 -29.75 25.80 -25.27
CA ILE A 278 -29.88 25.15 -26.58
C ILE A 278 -30.94 25.96 -27.37
N GLN A 279 -30.52 26.51 -28.52
CA GLN A 279 -31.46 27.23 -29.38
C GLN A 279 -32.29 26.23 -30.19
N LEU A 280 -33.52 25.99 -29.73
CA LEU A 280 -34.48 25.16 -30.46
C LEU A 280 -35.28 26.05 -31.39
N LYS A 281 -35.14 25.85 -32.71
CA LYS A 281 -35.90 26.59 -33.81
C LYS A 281 -36.30 28.02 -33.45
N LYS A 282 -35.84 28.96 -34.19
CA LYS A 282 -36.00 30.44 -34.32
C LYS A 282 -36.46 31.29 -33.11
N ARG A 283 -37.02 30.78 -32.02
CA ARG A 283 -37.45 31.60 -30.87
C ARG A 283 -37.47 30.97 -29.46
N LYS A 284 -37.15 29.65 -29.31
CA LYS A 284 -37.14 29.01 -27.96
C LYS A 284 -35.74 28.72 -27.50
N LYS A 285 -35.29 29.35 -26.42
CA LYS A 285 -34.07 29.03 -25.69
C LYS A 285 -34.45 28.09 -24.54
N LEU A 286 -33.93 26.85 -24.56
CA LEU A 286 -34.07 25.92 -23.45
C LEU A 286 -32.84 26.08 -22.54
N PHE A 287 -33.06 26.55 -21.33
CA PHE A 287 -32.02 26.63 -20.32
C PHE A 287 -31.88 25.28 -19.62
N PHE A 288 -30.69 24.72 -19.63
CA PHE A 288 -30.43 23.51 -18.90
C PHE A 288 -29.82 23.82 -17.54
N PRO A 289 -30.48 23.47 -16.41
CA PRO A 289 -30.00 23.79 -15.06
C PRO A 289 -28.85 22.84 -14.65
N VAL A 290 -27.65 23.02 -15.25
CA VAL A 290 -26.47 22.15 -15.04
C VAL A 290 -26.13 22.04 -13.57
N ASP A 291 -26.05 23.16 -12.86
CA ASP A 291 -25.77 23.18 -11.41
C ASP A 291 -26.84 22.39 -10.61
N GLY A 292 -28.12 22.65 -10.90
CA GLY A 292 -29.22 21.96 -10.24
C GLY A 292 -29.19 20.44 -10.44
N ALA A 293 -28.96 20.00 -11.68
CA ALA A 293 -28.90 18.58 -12.01
C ALA A 293 -27.71 17.87 -11.32
N ILE A 294 -26.52 18.49 -11.36
CA ILE A 294 -25.33 17.91 -10.73
C ILE A 294 -25.49 17.91 -9.20
N MET A 295 -26.01 18.98 -8.59
CA MET A 295 -26.26 19.05 -7.16
C MET A 295 -27.34 18.06 -6.70
N TRP A 296 -28.36 17.82 -7.52
CA TRP A 296 -29.34 16.78 -7.24
C TRP A 296 -28.69 15.38 -7.21
N LEU A 297 -27.86 15.07 -8.20
CA LEU A 297 -27.10 13.80 -8.23
C LEU A 297 -26.15 13.66 -7.04
N ILE A 298 -25.40 14.72 -6.70
CA ILE A 298 -24.53 14.77 -5.53
C ILE A 298 -25.32 14.46 -4.25
N ASN A 299 -26.51 15.07 -4.09
CA ASN A 299 -27.32 14.88 -2.88
C ASN A 299 -27.88 13.46 -2.76
N ILE A 300 -28.26 12.81 -3.88
CA ILE A 300 -28.68 11.40 -3.88
C ILE A 300 -27.54 10.50 -3.41
N VAL A 301 -26.36 10.62 -4.04
CA VAL A 301 -25.22 9.78 -3.68
C VAL A 301 -24.78 10.03 -2.24
N TRP A 302 -24.80 11.26 -1.79
CA TRP A 302 -24.36 11.65 -0.44
C TRP A 302 -25.35 11.27 0.67
N ALA A 303 -26.63 11.09 0.33
CA ALA A 303 -27.65 10.62 1.28
C ALA A 303 -27.46 9.14 1.66
N ILE A 304 -26.72 8.38 0.86
CA ILE A 304 -26.47 6.95 1.10
C ILE A 304 -25.10 6.80 1.76
N PRO A 305 -24.97 6.12 2.90
CA PRO A 305 -23.67 5.80 3.49
C PRO A 305 -22.76 5.08 2.48
N THR A 306 -21.51 5.54 2.34
CA THR A 306 -20.58 5.07 1.29
C THR A 306 -20.45 3.56 1.25
N LEU A 307 -20.31 2.89 2.41
CA LEU A 307 -20.23 1.43 2.47
C LEU A 307 -21.46 0.74 1.88
N LEU A 308 -22.66 1.26 2.20
CA LEU A 308 -23.92 0.73 1.66
C LEU A 308 -24.09 0.96 0.15
N LEU A 309 -23.45 2.00 -0.39
CA LEU A 309 -23.46 2.25 -1.83
C LEU A 309 -22.47 1.34 -2.58
N VAL A 310 -21.33 1.03 -1.96
CA VAL A 310 -20.32 0.15 -2.57
C VAL A 310 -20.82 -1.29 -2.69
N PHE A 311 -21.59 -1.80 -1.73
CA PHE A 311 -22.07 -3.18 -1.73
C PHE A 311 -22.82 -3.59 -3.01
N PRO A 312 -23.88 -2.91 -3.45
CA PRO A 312 -24.57 -3.26 -4.68
C PRO A 312 -23.68 -3.24 -5.90
N ILE A 313 -22.71 -2.31 -5.96
CA ILE A 313 -21.78 -2.21 -7.06
C ILE A 313 -20.89 -3.46 -7.10
N VAL A 314 -20.31 -3.85 -5.95
CA VAL A 314 -19.45 -5.05 -5.88
C VAL A 314 -20.25 -6.33 -6.17
N PHE A 315 -21.48 -6.45 -5.69
CA PHE A 315 -22.32 -7.61 -6.00
C PHE A 315 -22.74 -7.67 -7.47
N ALA A 316 -23.03 -6.54 -8.10
CA ALA A 316 -23.43 -6.49 -9.51
C ALA A 316 -22.29 -6.85 -10.47
N PHE A 317 -21.05 -6.43 -10.17
CA PHE A 317 -19.87 -6.63 -11.03
C PHE A 317 -18.98 -7.78 -10.58
N GLY A 318 -19.32 -8.45 -9.48
CA GLY A 318 -18.55 -9.55 -8.90
C GLY A 318 -17.44 -9.10 -7.93
N GLN A 319 -17.11 -9.97 -6.98
CA GLN A 319 -16.09 -9.74 -5.94
C GLN A 319 -14.69 -9.98 -6.50
N ASN A 320 -14.19 -9.10 -7.33
CA ASN A 320 -12.83 -9.16 -7.84
C ASN A 320 -12.04 -7.91 -7.46
N PHE A 321 -10.72 -8.02 -7.56
CA PHE A 321 -9.77 -6.98 -7.18
C PHE A 321 -10.08 -5.61 -7.81
N TYR A 322 -10.38 -5.57 -9.10
CA TYR A 322 -10.62 -4.33 -9.84
C TYR A 322 -11.98 -3.70 -9.51
N THR A 323 -12.99 -4.52 -9.26
CA THR A 323 -14.34 -4.05 -8.94
C THR A 323 -14.36 -3.21 -7.67
N ILE A 324 -13.59 -3.58 -6.66
CA ILE A 324 -13.50 -2.83 -5.39
C ILE A 324 -12.95 -1.43 -5.64
N PHE A 325 -11.89 -1.30 -6.42
CA PHE A 325 -11.28 0.01 -6.73
C PHE A 325 -12.25 0.92 -7.48
N ILE A 326 -12.95 0.36 -8.46
CA ILE A 326 -13.96 1.08 -9.25
C ILE A 326 -15.14 1.50 -8.37
N ALA A 327 -15.64 0.58 -7.54
CA ALA A 327 -16.77 0.83 -6.67
C ALA A 327 -16.47 1.96 -5.66
N VAL A 328 -15.33 1.90 -4.98
CA VAL A 328 -14.88 2.96 -4.06
C VAL A 328 -14.67 4.28 -4.81
N GLY A 329 -14.01 4.27 -5.97
CA GLY A 329 -13.75 5.48 -6.75
C GLY A 329 -15.03 6.17 -7.26
N ILE A 330 -16.00 5.38 -7.73
CA ILE A 330 -17.31 5.89 -8.19
C ILE A 330 -18.13 6.48 -7.04
N THR A 331 -17.90 6.11 -5.80
CA THR A 331 -18.65 6.70 -4.67
C THR A 331 -17.99 7.98 -4.14
N MET A 332 -16.68 8.16 -4.31
CA MET A 332 -15.92 9.26 -3.71
C MET A 332 -15.86 10.55 -4.54
N TRP A 333 -16.33 10.56 -5.78
CA TRP A 333 -16.29 11.75 -6.64
C TRP A 333 -17.11 12.94 -6.08
N VAL A 334 -18.10 12.65 -5.26
CA VAL A 334 -19.06 13.64 -4.71
C VAL A 334 -18.36 14.69 -3.86
N ASP A 335 -17.45 14.29 -2.98
CA ASP A 335 -16.71 15.21 -2.11
C ASP A 335 -15.80 16.13 -2.93
N ILE A 336 -15.13 15.56 -3.94
CA ILE A 336 -14.28 16.33 -4.86
C ILE A 336 -15.14 17.32 -5.67
N ALA A 337 -16.25 16.86 -6.23
CA ALA A 337 -17.14 17.72 -7.03
C ALA A 337 -17.67 18.90 -6.21
N ARG A 338 -18.04 18.67 -4.95
CA ARG A 338 -18.52 19.71 -4.05
C ARG A 338 -17.48 20.76 -3.74
N ILE A 339 -16.25 20.35 -3.40
CA ILE A 339 -15.14 21.27 -3.14
C ILE A 339 -14.77 22.04 -4.41
N VAL A 340 -14.64 21.36 -5.54
CA VAL A 340 -14.33 21.99 -6.84
C VAL A 340 -15.40 23.01 -7.19
N ARG A 341 -16.70 22.66 -7.07
CA ARG A 341 -17.80 23.59 -7.30
C ARG A 341 -17.68 24.85 -6.44
N GLY A 342 -17.43 24.69 -5.12
CA GLY A 342 -17.27 25.82 -4.19
C GLY A 342 -16.12 26.74 -4.59
N GLN A 343 -14.97 26.17 -4.96
CA GLN A 343 -13.80 26.92 -5.41
C GLN A 343 -14.04 27.64 -6.74
N VAL A 344 -14.70 26.96 -7.69
CA VAL A 344 -15.03 27.57 -8.99
C VAL A 344 -16.00 28.75 -8.80
N LEU A 345 -16.97 28.64 -7.90
CA LEU A 345 -17.88 29.74 -7.57
C LEU A 345 -17.14 30.98 -7.04
N GLN A 346 -16.10 30.80 -6.23
CA GLN A 346 -15.29 31.91 -5.73
C GLN A 346 -14.39 32.54 -6.83
N ILE A 347 -13.71 31.69 -7.61
CA ILE A 347 -12.73 32.17 -8.60
C ILE A 347 -13.41 32.83 -9.79
N ARG A 348 -14.57 32.35 -10.22
CA ARG A 348 -15.26 32.93 -11.38
C ARG A 348 -15.68 34.39 -11.19
N GLU A 349 -15.85 34.86 -9.94
CA GLU A 349 -16.16 36.25 -9.61
C GLU A 349 -14.93 37.17 -9.64
N GLN A 350 -13.72 36.62 -9.80
CA GLN A 350 -12.49 37.41 -9.85
C GLN A 350 -12.39 38.22 -11.15
N GLU A 351 -11.79 39.41 -11.09
CA GLU A 351 -11.69 40.37 -12.19
C GLU A 351 -11.00 39.76 -13.43
N PHE A 352 -9.97 38.93 -13.25
CA PHE A 352 -9.26 38.30 -14.38
C PHE A 352 -10.15 37.30 -15.16
N ILE A 353 -11.13 36.68 -14.51
CA ILE A 353 -12.09 35.80 -15.18
C ILE A 353 -13.16 36.62 -15.93
N GLN A 354 -13.59 37.75 -15.33
CA GLN A 354 -14.49 38.66 -16.01
C GLN A 354 -13.82 39.29 -17.25
N ALA A 355 -12.56 39.69 -17.14
CA ALA A 355 -11.75 40.12 -18.28
C ALA A 355 -11.65 39.06 -19.37
N ALA A 356 -11.37 37.78 -19.01
CA ALA A 356 -11.29 36.69 -19.97
C ALA A 356 -12.62 36.52 -20.75
N LYS A 357 -13.77 36.66 -20.08
CA LYS A 357 -15.08 36.63 -20.73
C LYS A 357 -15.28 37.83 -21.68
N THR A 358 -14.89 39.04 -21.26
CA THR A 358 -14.98 40.27 -22.07
C THR A 358 -14.10 40.13 -23.31
N PHE A 359 -12.97 39.49 -23.25
CA PHE A 359 -12.11 39.16 -24.40
C PHE A 359 -12.66 38.03 -25.27
N GLY A 360 -13.84 37.47 -24.97
CA GLY A 360 -14.50 36.44 -25.79
C GLY A 360 -13.88 35.06 -25.66
N PHE A 361 -13.18 34.75 -24.56
CA PHE A 361 -12.68 33.38 -24.36
C PHE A 361 -13.84 32.41 -24.15
N SER A 362 -13.74 31.24 -24.81
CA SER A 362 -14.74 30.18 -24.63
C SER A 362 -14.75 29.67 -23.17
N ASP A 363 -15.92 29.17 -22.74
CA ASP A 363 -16.12 28.62 -21.40
C ASP A 363 -15.11 27.51 -21.08
N VAL A 364 -14.90 26.58 -22.03
CA VAL A 364 -13.93 25.50 -21.86
C VAL A 364 -12.52 26.04 -21.63
N ARG A 365 -12.10 27.04 -22.44
CA ARG A 365 -10.79 27.68 -22.28
C ARG A 365 -10.68 28.38 -20.92
N THR A 366 -11.73 29.05 -20.50
CA THR A 366 -11.78 29.75 -19.21
C THR A 366 -11.68 28.76 -18.05
N ILE A 367 -12.41 27.66 -18.09
CA ILE A 367 -12.36 26.61 -17.05
C ILE A 367 -10.98 25.99 -16.98
N PHE A 368 -10.48 25.43 -18.10
CA PHE A 368 -9.24 24.64 -18.09
C PHE A 368 -7.98 25.48 -17.92
N ARG A 369 -7.93 26.71 -18.48
CA ARG A 369 -6.70 27.52 -18.49
C ARG A 369 -6.64 28.56 -17.40
N HIS A 370 -7.79 28.99 -16.87
CA HIS A 370 -7.84 30.07 -15.89
C HIS A 370 -8.41 29.65 -14.54
N ILE A 371 -9.41 28.78 -14.48
CA ILE A 371 -10.04 28.38 -13.21
C ILE A 371 -9.31 27.19 -12.59
N LEU A 372 -9.23 26.03 -13.28
CA LEU A 372 -8.68 24.81 -12.71
C LEU A 372 -7.25 24.95 -12.18
N PRO A 373 -6.31 25.67 -12.84
CA PRO A 373 -4.97 25.87 -12.29
C PRO A 373 -4.97 26.66 -10.96
N ASN A 374 -5.96 27.52 -10.74
CA ASN A 374 -6.05 28.32 -9.53
C ASN A 374 -6.70 27.61 -8.34
N ILE A 375 -7.39 26.50 -8.57
CA ILE A 375 -7.99 25.66 -7.51
C ILE A 375 -7.18 24.42 -7.17
N THR A 376 -6.03 24.22 -7.77
CA THR A 376 -5.17 23.03 -7.54
C THR A 376 -4.84 22.82 -6.06
N GLY A 377 -4.60 23.88 -5.29
CA GLY A 377 -4.29 23.77 -3.87
C GLY A 377 -5.39 23.06 -3.08
N PRO A 378 -6.62 23.58 -3.02
CA PRO A 378 -7.76 22.89 -2.39
C PRO A 378 -8.03 21.49 -2.94
N VAL A 379 -7.85 21.27 -4.26
CA VAL A 379 -8.04 19.95 -4.88
C VAL A 379 -7.00 18.95 -4.37
N ILE A 380 -5.73 19.33 -4.23
CA ILE A 380 -4.69 18.45 -3.67
C ILE A 380 -5.03 18.06 -2.24
N VAL A 381 -5.51 18.99 -1.43
CA VAL A 381 -5.87 18.72 -0.01
C VAL A 381 -7.01 17.70 0.08
N ILE A 382 -8.09 17.89 -0.67
CA ILE A 382 -9.21 16.92 -0.64
C ILE A 382 -8.80 15.57 -1.27
N THR A 383 -7.92 15.58 -2.26
CA THR A 383 -7.37 14.37 -2.87
C THR A 383 -6.60 13.54 -1.86
N ALA A 384 -5.76 14.18 -1.05
CA ALA A 384 -5.00 13.49 0.01
C ALA A 384 -5.92 12.91 1.09
N ALA A 385 -6.95 13.65 1.50
CA ALA A 385 -7.95 13.16 2.46
C ALA A 385 -8.72 11.96 1.89
N ASN A 386 -9.17 12.03 0.63
CA ASN A 386 -9.87 10.94 -0.03
C ASN A 386 -8.98 9.71 -0.25
N PHE A 387 -7.67 9.90 -0.45
CA PHE A 387 -6.73 8.78 -0.55
C PHE A 387 -6.68 7.97 0.75
N ALA A 388 -6.54 8.63 1.90
CA ALA A 388 -6.59 7.96 3.20
C ALA A 388 -7.95 7.30 3.45
N TYR A 389 -9.05 8.00 3.11
CA TYR A 389 -10.40 7.48 3.26
C TYR A 389 -10.67 6.25 2.37
N ALA A 390 -10.09 6.20 1.14
CA ALA A 390 -10.21 5.04 0.26
C ALA A 390 -9.57 3.78 0.87
N ILE A 391 -8.38 3.91 1.47
CA ILE A 391 -7.70 2.79 2.15
C ILE A 391 -8.53 2.32 3.35
N LEU A 392 -9.05 3.23 4.16
CA LEU A 392 -9.92 2.88 5.30
C LEU A 392 -11.23 2.23 4.84
N THR A 393 -11.81 2.70 3.74
CA THR A 393 -13.03 2.12 3.16
C THR A 393 -12.78 0.70 2.66
N GLU A 394 -11.66 0.46 1.97
CA GLU A 394 -11.25 -0.90 1.56
C GLU A 394 -11.07 -1.81 2.77
N ALA A 395 -10.38 -1.34 3.81
CA ALA A 395 -10.20 -2.11 5.03
C ALA A 395 -11.55 -2.46 5.69
N GLY A 396 -12.50 -1.50 5.73
CA GLY A 396 -13.87 -1.73 6.21
C GLY A 396 -14.64 -2.75 5.36
N LEU A 397 -14.53 -2.69 4.03
CA LEU A 397 -15.14 -3.66 3.12
C LEU A 397 -14.51 -5.05 3.28
N SER A 398 -13.20 -5.13 3.42
CA SER A 398 -12.48 -6.37 3.69
C SER A 398 -12.89 -6.98 5.03
N PHE A 399 -13.09 -6.14 6.07
CA PHE A 399 -13.59 -6.58 7.37
C PHE A 399 -15.00 -7.19 7.29
N LEU A 400 -15.84 -6.68 6.39
CA LEU A 400 -17.19 -7.21 6.11
C LEU A 400 -17.18 -8.39 5.12
N GLY A 401 -16.00 -8.86 4.69
CA GLY A 401 -15.85 -9.99 3.77
C GLY A 401 -16.09 -9.68 2.29
N ILE A 402 -16.23 -8.40 1.93
CA ILE A 402 -16.53 -7.93 0.55
C ILE A 402 -15.33 -7.21 -0.07
N GLY A 403 -14.22 -7.10 0.67
CA GLY A 403 -12.98 -6.47 0.22
C GLY A 403 -12.15 -7.33 -0.72
N VAL A 404 -10.86 -7.05 -0.76
CA VAL A 404 -9.87 -7.81 -1.55
C VAL A 404 -9.91 -9.28 -1.16
N GLN A 405 -9.99 -10.16 -2.16
CA GLN A 405 -10.07 -11.60 -1.95
C GLN A 405 -8.68 -12.27 -1.98
N PRO A 406 -8.49 -13.38 -1.23
CA PRO A 406 -7.31 -14.21 -1.36
C PRO A 406 -7.06 -14.64 -2.83
N PRO A 407 -5.79 -14.82 -3.26
CA PRO A 407 -4.56 -14.87 -2.47
C PRO A 407 -3.91 -13.51 -2.19
N ALA A 408 -4.39 -12.41 -2.81
CA ALA A 408 -3.81 -11.09 -2.66
C ALA A 408 -3.87 -10.59 -1.20
N PRO A 409 -2.74 -10.22 -0.58
CA PRO A 409 -2.77 -9.67 0.76
C PRO A 409 -3.17 -8.19 0.69
N SER A 410 -4.20 -7.77 1.42
CA SER A 410 -4.41 -6.38 1.81
C SER A 410 -4.36 -6.28 3.33
N TRP A 411 -3.99 -5.13 3.86
CA TRP A 411 -3.96 -4.97 5.31
C TRP A 411 -5.35 -5.11 5.92
N GLY A 412 -6.40 -4.64 5.23
CA GLY A 412 -7.78 -4.81 5.66
C GLY A 412 -8.21 -6.28 5.72
N LEU A 413 -7.88 -7.07 4.70
CA LEU A 413 -8.14 -8.51 4.67
C LEU A 413 -7.41 -9.24 5.81
N MET A 414 -6.15 -8.86 6.10
CA MET A 414 -5.37 -9.47 7.18
C MET A 414 -6.00 -9.17 8.55
N ILE A 415 -6.43 -7.94 8.81
CA ILE A 415 -7.15 -7.59 10.05
C ILE A 415 -8.45 -8.41 10.16
N SER A 416 -9.24 -8.44 9.09
CA SER A 416 -10.50 -9.19 9.07
C SER A 416 -10.31 -10.66 9.37
N LYS A 417 -9.29 -11.28 8.77
CA LYS A 417 -8.99 -12.70 8.92
C LYS A 417 -8.56 -13.08 10.33
N TYR A 418 -7.77 -12.23 10.98
CA TYR A 418 -7.17 -12.55 12.28
C TYR A 418 -7.78 -11.78 13.46
N LYS A 419 -8.95 -11.15 13.29
CA LYS A 419 -9.66 -10.44 14.37
C LYS A 419 -9.99 -11.33 15.55
N ASP A 420 -10.32 -12.60 15.29
CA ASP A 420 -10.69 -13.57 16.32
C ASP A 420 -9.45 -14.13 17.05
N ASN A 421 -8.25 -13.96 16.48
CA ASN A 421 -6.98 -14.36 17.06
C ASN A 421 -6.31 -13.24 17.91
N LEU A 422 -7.03 -12.13 18.21
CA LEU A 422 -6.45 -11.00 18.96
C LEU A 422 -5.96 -11.36 20.37
N ILE A 423 -6.47 -12.44 20.95
CA ILE A 423 -6.07 -12.91 22.28
C ILE A 423 -4.87 -13.86 22.19
N THR A 424 -4.84 -14.76 21.20
CA THR A 424 -3.80 -15.78 21.06
C THR A 424 -2.60 -15.27 20.26
N GLU A 425 -2.85 -14.67 19.07
CA GLU A 425 -1.81 -14.14 18.17
C GLU A 425 -2.08 -12.68 17.80
N PRO A 426 -1.99 -11.75 18.79
CA PRO A 426 -2.39 -10.35 18.58
C PRO A 426 -1.60 -9.65 17.45
N TYR A 427 -0.36 -10.04 17.20
CA TYR A 427 0.49 -9.45 16.17
C TYR A 427 -0.09 -9.58 14.77
N LEU A 428 -0.87 -10.66 14.48
CA LEU A 428 -1.48 -10.89 13.17
C LEU A 428 -2.54 -9.85 12.79
N ALA A 429 -3.22 -9.24 13.75
CA ALA A 429 -4.19 -8.18 13.50
C ALA A 429 -3.61 -6.78 13.79
N LEU A 430 -2.75 -6.65 14.81
CA LEU A 430 -2.22 -5.35 15.23
C LEU A 430 -1.21 -4.77 14.23
N ILE A 431 -0.32 -5.58 13.66
CA ILE A 431 0.70 -5.08 12.71
C ILE A 431 0.05 -4.45 11.47
N PRO A 432 -0.87 -5.11 10.74
CA PRO A 432 -1.55 -4.46 9.62
C PRO A 432 -2.46 -3.30 10.07
N GLY A 433 -3.04 -3.34 11.29
CA GLY A 433 -3.78 -2.22 11.88
C GLY A 433 -2.92 -0.97 12.04
N PHE A 434 -1.73 -1.11 12.59
CA PHE A 434 -0.76 0.00 12.68
C PHE A 434 -0.23 0.47 11.33
N ALA A 435 -0.16 -0.42 10.34
CA ALA A 435 0.28 -0.05 9.01
C ALA A 435 -0.72 0.83 8.25
N ILE A 436 -2.02 0.71 8.57
CA ILE A 436 -3.09 1.54 7.97
C ILE A 436 -3.13 2.94 8.60
N THR A 437 -2.84 3.06 9.89
CA THR A 437 -2.93 4.34 10.64
C THR A 437 -1.67 5.19 10.49
#